data_e091e4a5e123f81273b9c56fd8018b1c
#
_entry.id   e091e4a5e123f81273b9c56fd8018b1c
#
_cell.length_a   1.000
_cell.length_b   1.000
_cell.length_c   1.000
_cell.angle_alpha   90.00
_cell.angle_beta   90.00
_cell.angle_gamma   90.00
#
_symmetry.space_group_name_H-M   'P 1'
#
loop_
_entity.id
_entity.type
_entity.pdbx_description
1 polymer ?
#
loop_
_entity_poly.entity_id
_entity_poly.type
_entity_poly.pdbx_seq_one_letter_code
_entity_poly.pdbx_strand_id
1 'polypeptide(L)'
;MGKAKFLLGRIKNMNYKQFFDKIDKMHKKSGRSKAFLFYDTIMTGLKYQAGYVDYMNAEMWNMTPEQTADVITRGINNEYVIKYNDPDYLHVFINKPEFNAMFNKYLKRDWVVIESEEDREKFLKIIEGRDEVIVKPLNESGGTGVSKIKATPENFEEIKPLLPVLVEELIEQEESLASLNSSSVNSLR
;
A
#
# COMPACT_ATOMS: atom_id res chain seq x y z
N MET A 1 10.91 -15.63 18.29
CA MET A 1 9.98 -16.69 17.77
C MET A 1 10.79 -17.54 16.79
N GLY A 2 10.84 -18.88 16.92
CA GLY A 2 11.71 -19.71 16.05
C GLY A 2 11.29 -19.64 14.59
N LYS A 3 12.26 -19.59 13.65
CA LYS A 3 12.04 -19.51 12.19
C LYS A 3 11.01 -20.54 11.70
N ALA A 4 11.01 -21.75 12.23
CA ALA A 4 10.05 -22.81 11.88
C ALA A 4 8.60 -22.45 12.23
N LYS A 5 8.34 -21.88 13.42
CA LYS A 5 6.98 -21.47 13.85
C LYS A 5 6.44 -20.33 13.00
N PHE A 6 7.31 -19.39 12.62
CA PHE A 6 6.98 -18.30 11.70
C PHE A 6 6.58 -18.83 10.31
N LEU A 7 7.34 -19.76 9.77
CA LEU A 7 7.08 -20.38 8.46
C LEU A 7 5.80 -21.20 8.43
N LEU A 8 5.57 -22.00 9.47
CA LEU A 8 4.31 -22.76 9.60
C LEU A 8 3.09 -21.84 9.67
N GLY A 9 3.20 -20.71 10.39
CA GLY A 9 2.15 -19.70 10.42
C GLY A 9 1.89 -19.06 9.03
N ARG A 10 2.94 -18.80 8.25
CA ARG A 10 2.79 -18.26 6.87
C ARG A 10 2.16 -19.27 5.93
N ILE A 11 2.54 -20.53 6.00
CA ILE A 11 1.95 -21.60 5.18
C ILE A 11 0.46 -21.77 5.54
N LYS A 12 0.10 -21.78 6.82
CA LYS A 12 -1.28 -21.91 7.27
C LYS A 12 -2.18 -20.77 6.78
N ASN A 13 -1.64 -19.55 6.73
CA ASN A 13 -2.39 -18.35 6.38
C ASN A 13 -2.18 -17.92 4.92
N MET A 14 -1.56 -18.78 4.10
CA MET A 14 -1.29 -18.46 2.69
C MET A 14 -2.58 -18.54 1.88
N ASN A 15 -2.79 -17.55 1.00
CA ASN A 15 -3.83 -17.62 -0.01
C ASN A 15 -3.37 -18.57 -1.14
N TYR A 16 -3.74 -19.83 -1.03
CA TYR A 16 -3.33 -20.89 -1.97
C TYR A 16 -3.79 -20.60 -3.40
N LYS A 17 -5.01 -20.08 -3.58
CA LYS A 17 -5.52 -19.72 -4.92
C LYS A 17 -4.60 -18.68 -5.56
N GLN A 18 -4.34 -17.59 -4.84
CA GLN A 18 -3.45 -16.53 -5.32
C GLN A 18 -2.02 -17.05 -5.57
N PHE A 19 -1.53 -17.96 -4.73
CA PHE A 19 -0.21 -18.57 -4.93
C PHE A 19 -0.12 -19.33 -6.25
N PHE A 20 -1.08 -20.21 -6.54
CA PHE A 20 -1.09 -20.97 -7.80
C PHE A 20 -1.35 -20.09 -9.02
N ASP A 21 -2.19 -19.06 -8.91
CA ASP A 21 -2.37 -18.05 -9.98
C ASP A 21 -1.04 -17.31 -10.29
N LYS A 22 -0.22 -17.05 -9.27
CA LYS A 22 1.11 -16.45 -9.46
C LYS A 22 2.10 -17.43 -10.10
N ILE A 23 2.10 -18.70 -9.71
CA ILE A 23 2.91 -19.74 -10.36
C ILE A 23 2.56 -19.83 -11.86
N ASP A 24 1.28 -19.77 -12.22
CA ASP A 24 0.85 -19.78 -13.62
C ASP A 24 1.32 -18.54 -14.39
N LYS A 25 1.28 -17.37 -13.76
CA LYS A 25 1.82 -16.13 -14.36
C LYS A 25 3.33 -16.21 -14.57
N MET A 26 4.06 -16.70 -13.58
CA MET A 26 5.52 -16.89 -13.66
C MET A 26 5.89 -17.91 -14.74
N HIS A 27 5.16 -19.02 -14.84
CA HIS A 27 5.35 -20.01 -15.91
C HIS A 27 5.21 -19.39 -17.30
N LYS A 28 4.13 -18.64 -17.53
CA LYS A 28 3.89 -17.96 -18.81
C LYS A 28 4.96 -16.93 -19.15
N LYS A 29 5.49 -16.23 -18.12
CA LYS A 29 6.51 -15.19 -18.29
C LYS A 29 7.91 -15.76 -18.51
N SER A 30 8.28 -16.79 -17.75
CA SER A 30 9.64 -17.32 -17.71
C SER A 30 9.90 -18.51 -18.64
N GLY A 31 8.85 -19.21 -19.08
CA GLY A 31 8.97 -20.49 -19.79
C GLY A 31 9.41 -21.66 -18.90
N ARG A 32 9.71 -21.45 -17.62
CA ARG A 32 10.13 -22.49 -16.69
C ARG A 32 8.96 -23.36 -16.26
N SER A 33 9.20 -24.63 -15.94
CA SER A 33 8.13 -25.53 -15.50
C SER A 33 7.48 -25.06 -14.19
N LYS A 34 6.18 -25.29 -14.03
CA LYS A 34 5.44 -24.95 -12.80
C LYS A 34 6.02 -25.67 -11.58
N ALA A 35 6.46 -26.92 -11.75
CA ALA A 35 7.09 -27.70 -10.68
C ALA A 35 8.39 -27.04 -10.18
N PHE A 36 9.25 -26.59 -11.10
CA PHE A 36 10.45 -25.84 -10.76
C PHE A 36 10.09 -24.56 -10.00
N LEU A 37 9.20 -23.73 -10.55
CA LEU A 37 8.80 -22.45 -9.94
C LEU A 37 8.18 -22.65 -8.56
N PHE A 38 7.36 -23.68 -8.38
CA PHE A 38 6.80 -24.05 -7.09
C PHE A 38 7.89 -24.36 -6.07
N TYR A 39 8.79 -25.30 -6.42
CA TYR A 39 9.89 -25.70 -5.53
C TYR A 39 10.82 -24.54 -5.21
N ASP A 40 11.26 -23.81 -6.22
CA ASP A 40 12.20 -22.70 -6.07
C ASP A 40 11.60 -21.54 -5.25
N THR A 41 10.33 -21.22 -5.44
CA THR A 41 9.62 -20.24 -4.61
C THR A 41 9.62 -20.66 -3.13
N ILE A 42 9.37 -21.93 -2.84
CA ILE A 42 9.38 -22.44 -1.45
C ILE A 42 10.78 -22.37 -0.86
N MET A 43 11.81 -22.83 -1.60
CA MET A 43 13.20 -22.82 -1.12
C MET A 43 13.73 -21.41 -0.92
N THR A 44 13.41 -20.49 -1.82
CA THR A 44 13.75 -19.07 -1.70
C THR A 44 13.03 -18.42 -0.50
N GLY A 45 11.78 -18.80 -0.28
CA GLY A 45 11.02 -18.37 0.90
C GLY A 45 11.65 -18.83 2.21
N LEU A 46 12.15 -20.08 2.27
CA LEU A 46 12.81 -20.64 3.45
C LEU A 46 14.17 -19.98 3.71
N LYS A 47 14.97 -19.78 2.66
CA LYS A 47 16.34 -19.31 2.76
C LYS A 47 16.43 -17.79 2.92
N TYR A 48 15.65 -17.04 2.14
CA TYR A 48 15.75 -15.59 2.02
C TYR A 48 14.50 -14.84 2.54
N GLN A 49 13.58 -15.54 3.19
CA GLN A 49 12.33 -14.99 3.72
C GLN A 49 11.46 -14.30 2.65
N ALA A 50 11.61 -14.71 1.39
CA ALA A 50 10.85 -14.17 0.27
C ALA A 50 9.40 -14.72 0.27
N GLY A 51 8.43 -13.82 0.09
CA GLY A 51 7.07 -14.23 -0.27
C GLY A 51 6.99 -14.57 -1.76
N TYR A 52 5.96 -15.31 -2.18
CA TYR A 52 5.76 -15.61 -3.59
C TYR A 52 5.52 -14.34 -4.45
N VAL A 53 5.09 -13.25 -3.82
CA VAL A 53 4.97 -11.94 -4.48
C VAL A 53 6.35 -11.32 -4.69
N ASP A 54 7.24 -11.37 -3.68
CA ASP A 54 8.62 -10.88 -3.80
C ASP A 54 9.35 -11.67 -4.89
N TYR A 55 9.23 -13.01 -4.85
CA TYR A 55 9.82 -13.92 -5.82
C TYR A 55 9.40 -13.60 -7.25
N MET A 56 8.10 -13.33 -7.47
CA MET A 56 7.57 -12.96 -8.78
C MET A 56 8.02 -11.57 -9.23
N ASN A 57 7.93 -10.57 -8.34
CA ASN A 57 8.21 -9.18 -8.71
C ASN A 57 9.70 -8.94 -9.01
N ALA A 58 10.58 -9.58 -8.26
CA ALA A 58 12.02 -9.53 -8.48
C ALA A 58 12.52 -10.53 -9.52
N GLU A 59 11.64 -11.38 -10.09
CA GLU A 59 12.02 -12.44 -11.05
C GLU A 59 13.16 -13.35 -10.53
N MET A 60 13.07 -13.74 -9.26
CA MET A 60 14.16 -14.44 -8.57
C MET A 60 14.58 -15.76 -9.25
N TRP A 61 13.74 -16.35 -10.11
CA TRP A 61 14.09 -17.51 -10.94
C TRP A 61 15.22 -17.25 -11.94
N ASN A 62 15.60 -15.99 -12.17
CA ASN A 62 16.69 -15.57 -13.03
C ASN A 62 17.93 -15.10 -12.24
N MET A 63 17.87 -15.08 -10.91
CA MET A 63 18.92 -14.57 -10.04
C MET A 63 19.90 -15.65 -9.62
N THR A 64 21.16 -15.26 -9.43
CA THR A 64 22.12 -16.09 -8.69
C THR A 64 21.80 -16.08 -7.19
N PRO A 65 22.34 -17.05 -6.41
CA PRO A 65 22.19 -17.03 -4.95
C PRO A 65 22.67 -15.73 -4.30
N GLU A 66 23.72 -15.12 -4.81
CA GLU A 66 24.28 -13.84 -4.34
C GLU A 66 23.30 -12.69 -4.61
N GLN A 67 22.81 -12.59 -5.84
CA GLN A 67 21.80 -11.59 -6.21
C GLN A 67 20.52 -11.75 -5.39
N THR A 68 20.09 -12.99 -5.16
CA THR A 68 18.90 -13.27 -4.34
C THR A 68 19.10 -12.85 -2.87
N ALA A 69 20.33 -12.99 -2.35
CA ALA A 69 20.67 -12.58 -0.99
C ALA A 69 20.62 -11.06 -0.78
N ASP A 70 20.87 -10.29 -1.84
CA ASP A 70 20.85 -8.81 -1.80
C ASP A 70 19.42 -8.23 -1.89
N VAL A 71 18.41 -9.06 -2.20
CA VAL A 71 17.02 -8.59 -2.28
C VAL A 71 16.44 -8.36 -0.89
N ILE A 72 15.99 -7.15 -0.61
CA ILE A 72 15.20 -6.85 0.59
C ILE A 72 13.80 -7.42 0.40
N THR A 73 13.61 -8.67 0.83
CA THR A 73 12.31 -9.34 0.78
C THR A 73 11.36 -8.79 1.85
N ARG A 74 10.07 -9.06 1.70
CA ARG A 74 9.08 -8.65 2.70
C ARG A 74 9.39 -9.18 4.11
N GLY A 75 9.98 -10.38 4.21
CA GLY A 75 10.39 -10.93 5.50
C GLY A 75 11.51 -10.13 6.15
N ILE A 76 12.54 -9.80 5.39
CA ILE A 76 13.67 -8.95 5.82
C ILE A 76 13.18 -7.54 6.17
N ASN A 77 12.34 -6.95 5.30
CA ASN A 77 11.75 -5.63 5.57
C ASN A 77 10.97 -5.62 6.89
N ASN A 78 10.16 -6.66 7.16
CA ASN A 78 9.42 -6.76 8.41
C ASN A 78 10.36 -6.86 9.64
N GLU A 79 11.49 -7.57 9.53
CA GLU A 79 12.50 -7.59 10.59
C GLU A 79 13.08 -6.19 10.84
N TYR A 80 13.35 -5.43 9.78
CA TYR A 80 13.83 -4.05 9.91
C TYR A 80 12.78 -3.13 10.52
N VAL A 81 11.52 -3.24 10.09
CA VAL A 81 10.40 -2.47 10.68
C VAL A 81 10.31 -2.73 12.19
N ILE A 82 10.33 -4.00 12.62
CA ILE A 82 10.27 -4.35 14.04
C ILE A 82 11.51 -3.87 14.81
N LYS A 83 12.67 -3.90 14.19
CA LYS A 83 13.94 -3.56 14.86
C LYS A 83 14.16 -2.05 14.99
N TYR A 84 13.74 -1.27 13.99
CA TYR A 84 14.10 0.14 13.89
C TYR A 84 12.94 1.11 14.13
N ASN A 85 11.68 0.63 14.11
CA ASN A 85 10.54 1.47 14.45
C ASN A 85 10.17 1.29 15.92
N ASP A 86 9.87 2.40 16.56
CA ASP A 86 9.29 2.40 17.89
C ASP A 86 7.79 2.03 17.79
N PRO A 87 7.34 0.94 18.44
CA PRO A 87 5.94 0.52 18.41
C PRO A 87 4.98 1.59 18.95
N ASP A 88 5.43 2.44 19.87
CA ASP A 88 4.62 3.48 20.48
C ASP A 88 4.21 4.58 19.48
N TYR A 89 4.96 4.74 18.38
CA TYR A 89 4.66 5.69 17.31
C TYR A 89 4.02 5.06 16.06
N LEU A 90 3.84 3.74 16.03
CA LEU A 90 3.31 3.05 14.85
C LEU A 90 1.90 3.51 14.48
N HIS A 91 1.07 3.83 15.48
CA HIS A 91 -0.30 4.32 15.27
C HIS A 91 -0.35 5.58 14.41
N VAL A 92 0.61 6.50 14.58
CA VAL A 92 0.69 7.75 13.80
C VAL A 92 0.81 7.46 12.30
N PHE A 93 1.54 6.40 11.91
CA PHE A 93 1.73 6.05 10.50
C PHE A 93 0.60 5.19 9.91
N ILE A 94 -0.24 4.61 10.76
CA ILE A 94 -1.41 3.81 10.34
C ILE A 94 -2.64 4.70 10.23
N ASN A 95 -2.84 5.59 11.20
CA ASN A 95 -3.98 6.50 11.28
C ASN A 95 -3.71 7.79 10.50
N LYS A 96 -4.39 7.97 9.36
CA LYS A 96 -4.16 9.13 8.48
C LYS A 96 -4.43 10.49 9.14
N PRO A 97 -5.52 10.68 9.91
CA PRO A 97 -5.73 11.90 10.67
C PRO A 97 -4.61 12.24 11.65
N GLU A 98 -4.10 11.25 12.40
CA GLU A 98 -3.01 11.47 13.34
C GLU A 98 -1.71 11.84 12.61
N PHE A 99 -1.43 11.16 11.50
CA PHE A 99 -0.31 11.51 10.62
C PHE A 99 -0.44 12.95 10.11
N ASN A 100 -1.59 13.30 9.58
CA ASN A 100 -1.83 14.64 9.06
C ASN A 100 -1.71 15.72 10.14
N ALA A 101 -2.23 15.47 11.34
CA ALA A 101 -2.11 16.39 12.47
C ALA A 101 -0.64 16.57 12.89
N MET A 102 0.11 15.47 13.06
CA MET A 102 1.52 15.52 13.48
C MET A 102 2.40 16.21 12.42
N PHE A 103 2.17 15.94 11.16
CA PHE A 103 2.98 16.45 10.05
C PHE A 103 2.35 17.64 9.30
N ASN A 104 1.31 18.26 9.83
CA ASN A 104 0.54 19.33 9.18
C ASN A 104 1.42 20.46 8.62
N LYS A 105 2.48 20.83 9.35
CA LYS A 105 3.47 21.83 8.92
C LYS A 105 4.09 21.51 7.54
N TYR A 106 4.20 20.23 7.20
CA TYR A 106 4.88 19.75 6.00
C TYR A 106 3.93 19.35 4.87
N LEU A 107 2.65 19.10 5.15
CA LEU A 107 1.70 18.58 4.16
C LEU A 107 1.38 19.58 3.05
N LYS A 108 1.31 20.87 3.37
CA LYS A 108 1.05 21.96 2.40
C LYS A 108 -0.24 21.78 1.58
N ARG A 109 -1.22 21.06 2.12
CA ARG A 109 -2.54 20.86 1.54
C ARG A 109 -3.60 20.86 2.63
N ASP A 110 -4.80 21.25 2.28
CA ASP A 110 -5.93 21.21 3.19
C ASP A 110 -6.47 19.78 3.35
N TRP A 111 -6.94 19.48 4.53
CA TRP A 111 -7.54 18.21 4.84
C TRP A 111 -8.55 18.35 5.99
N VAL A 112 -9.55 17.45 6.03
CA VAL A 112 -10.55 17.39 7.08
C VAL A 112 -11.04 15.97 7.28
N VAL A 113 -11.38 15.61 8.51
CA VAL A 113 -12.08 14.35 8.83
C VAL A 113 -13.57 14.63 8.86
N ILE A 114 -14.32 13.81 8.15
CA ILE A 114 -15.78 13.76 8.19
C ILE A 114 -16.16 12.49 8.93
N GLU A 115 -16.62 12.64 10.16
CA GLU A 115 -16.93 11.50 11.03
C GLU A 115 -18.39 11.05 10.89
N SER A 116 -19.28 12.01 10.72
CA SER A 116 -20.73 11.77 10.63
C SER A 116 -21.41 12.75 9.67
N GLU A 117 -22.69 12.57 9.45
CA GLU A 117 -23.50 13.51 8.64
C GLU A 117 -23.56 14.93 9.22
N GLU A 118 -23.33 15.09 10.52
CA GLU A 118 -23.28 16.40 11.18
C GLU A 118 -22.09 17.24 10.70
N ASP A 119 -21.05 16.60 10.18
CA ASP A 119 -19.84 17.26 9.65
C ASP A 119 -20.02 17.83 8.23
N ARG A 120 -21.24 17.90 7.71
CA ARG A 120 -21.53 18.42 6.36
C ARG A 120 -20.93 19.80 6.11
N GLU A 121 -20.95 20.67 7.12
CA GLU A 121 -20.35 22.02 6.98
C GLU A 121 -18.83 21.96 6.78
N LYS A 122 -18.13 21.02 7.43
CA LYS A 122 -16.70 20.81 7.21
C LYS A 122 -16.41 20.36 5.77
N PHE A 123 -17.28 19.49 5.23
CA PHE A 123 -17.17 19.07 3.83
C PHE A 123 -17.39 20.25 2.87
N LEU A 124 -18.43 21.05 3.09
CA LEU A 124 -18.71 22.23 2.26
C LEU A 124 -17.55 23.22 2.26
N LYS A 125 -16.90 23.41 3.41
CA LYS A 125 -15.75 24.29 3.53
C LYS A 125 -14.53 23.78 2.76
N ILE A 126 -14.23 22.48 2.81
CA ILE A 126 -13.04 21.95 2.11
C ILE A 126 -13.22 21.90 0.60
N ILE A 127 -14.43 21.81 0.08
CA ILE A 127 -14.68 21.81 -1.37
C ILE A 127 -14.75 23.22 -1.97
N GLU A 128 -14.83 24.27 -1.16
CA GLU A 128 -14.95 25.65 -1.62
C GLU A 128 -13.78 26.05 -2.53
N GLY A 129 -14.07 26.49 -3.75
CA GLY A 129 -13.09 26.93 -4.73
C GLY A 129 -12.26 25.81 -5.37
N ARG A 130 -12.69 24.55 -5.22
CA ARG A 130 -12.03 23.37 -5.81
C ARG A 130 -12.93 22.69 -6.83
N ASP A 131 -12.32 22.08 -7.84
CA ASP A 131 -13.04 21.26 -8.82
C ASP A 131 -13.20 19.82 -8.34
N GLU A 132 -12.20 19.27 -7.65
CA GLU A 132 -12.13 17.90 -7.20
C GLU A 132 -11.44 17.79 -5.83
N VAL A 133 -11.80 16.77 -5.07
CA VAL A 133 -11.15 16.39 -3.81
C VAL A 133 -10.91 14.89 -3.75
N ILE A 134 -9.98 14.47 -2.89
CA ILE A 134 -9.68 13.07 -2.63
C ILE A 134 -10.37 12.64 -1.34
N VAL A 135 -11.09 11.52 -1.40
CA VAL A 135 -11.73 10.86 -0.25
C VAL A 135 -10.99 9.57 0.06
N LYS A 136 -10.64 9.37 1.32
CA LYS A 136 -9.86 8.21 1.80
C LYS A 136 -10.48 7.63 3.06
N PRO A 137 -10.62 6.30 3.16
CA PRO A 137 -10.89 5.64 4.43
C PRO A 137 -9.78 5.92 5.44
N LEU A 138 -10.12 6.04 6.73
CA LEU A 138 -9.15 6.43 7.75
C LEU A 138 -8.02 5.40 7.94
N ASN A 139 -8.33 4.11 7.91
CA ASN A 139 -7.43 3.02 8.32
C ASN A 139 -7.00 2.08 7.18
N GLU A 140 -7.45 2.33 5.94
CA GLU A 140 -7.05 1.51 4.78
C GLU A 140 -5.67 1.93 4.24
N SER A 141 -4.98 1.00 3.58
CA SER A 141 -3.65 1.21 3.01
C SER A 141 -3.56 0.76 1.56
N GLY A 142 -2.48 1.12 0.87
CA GLY A 142 -2.23 0.69 -0.51
C GLY A 142 -3.20 1.24 -1.55
N GLY A 143 -3.85 2.36 -1.26
CA GLY A 143 -4.82 2.99 -2.17
C GLY A 143 -6.22 2.37 -2.14
N THR A 144 -6.47 1.37 -1.28
CA THR A 144 -7.79 0.76 -1.16
C THR A 144 -8.81 1.78 -0.68
N GLY A 145 -9.95 1.88 -1.38
CA GLY A 145 -11.05 2.79 -1.02
C GLY A 145 -10.74 4.28 -1.25
N VAL A 146 -9.60 4.62 -1.86
CA VAL A 146 -9.32 6.01 -2.24
C VAL A 146 -10.10 6.35 -3.49
N SER A 147 -10.87 7.43 -3.46
CA SER A 147 -11.63 7.93 -4.59
C SER A 147 -11.39 9.42 -4.80
N LYS A 148 -11.48 9.84 -6.05
CA LYS A 148 -11.49 11.24 -6.46
C LYS A 148 -12.93 11.59 -6.81
N ILE A 149 -13.48 12.62 -6.20
CA ILE A 149 -14.85 13.07 -6.42
C ILE A 149 -14.87 14.55 -6.82
N LYS A 150 -15.91 14.98 -7.51
CA LYS A 150 -16.14 16.39 -7.79
C LYS A 150 -16.45 17.15 -6.51
N ALA A 151 -15.93 18.35 -6.41
CA ALA A 151 -16.11 19.20 -5.23
C ALA A 151 -17.46 19.95 -5.31
N THR A 152 -18.57 19.20 -5.24
CA THR A 152 -19.92 19.76 -5.23
C THR A 152 -20.69 19.38 -3.96
N PRO A 153 -21.60 20.23 -3.47
CA PRO A 153 -22.38 19.95 -2.26
C PRO A 153 -23.18 18.64 -2.31
N GLU A 154 -23.62 18.22 -3.51
CA GLU A 154 -24.40 17.01 -3.74
C GLU A 154 -23.57 15.75 -3.50
N ASN A 155 -22.27 15.81 -3.75
CA ASN A 155 -21.36 14.68 -3.58
C ASN A 155 -21.10 14.34 -2.11
N PHE A 156 -21.63 15.13 -1.17
CA PHE A 156 -21.71 14.71 0.23
C PHE A 156 -22.51 13.40 0.38
N GLU A 157 -23.54 13.20 -0.44
CA GLU A 157 -24.36 11.98 -0.41
C GLU A 157 -23.55 10.74 -0.87
N GLU A 158 -22.56 10.91 -1.74
CA GLU A 158 -21.68 9.81 -2.17
C GLU A 158 -20.75 9.33 -1.07
N ILE A 159 -20.32 10.24 -0.17
CA ILE A 159 -19.40 9.89 0.92
C ILE A 159 -20.12 9.40 2.19
N LYS A 160 -21.41 9.68 2.35
CA LYS A 160 -22.18 9.23 3.53
C LYS A 160 -22.04 7.73 3.84
N PRO A 161 -22.16 6.81 2.86
CA PRO A 161 -22.03 5.37 3.13
C PRO A 161 -20.62 4.95 3.54
N LEU A 162 -19.63 5.83 3.34
CA LEU A 162 -18.21 5.55 3.55
C LEU A 162 -17.68 6.11 4.88
N LEU A 163 -18.51 6.91 5.59
CA LEU A 163 -18.10 7.56 6.83
C LEU A 163 -17.65 6.55 7.90
N PRO A 164 -16.61 6.84 8.68
CA PRO A 164 -15.82 8.08 8.68
C PRO A 164 -14.73 8.08 7.57
N VAL A 165 -14.49 9.25 6.97
CA VAL A 165 -13.51 9.45 5.90
C VAL A 165 -12.61 10.67 6.13
N LEU A 166 -11.44 10.64 5.54
CA LEU A 166 -10.55 11.79 5.36
C LEU A 166 -10.80 12.39 3.97
N VAL A 167 -11.10 13.68 3.90
CA VAL A 167 -11.19 14.45 2.65
C VAL A 167 -9.98 15.34 2.56
N GLU A 168 -9.30 15.32 1.43
CA GLU A 168 -8.08 16.10 1.19
C GLU A 168 -8.14 16.83 -0.14
N GLU A 169 -7.48 17.96 -0.19
CA GLU A 169 -7.18 18.67 -1.41
C GLU A 169 -6.43 17.77 -2.41
N LEU A 170 -6.81 17.86 -3.69
CA LEU A 170 -6.10 17.15 -4.75
C LEU A 170 -4.70 17.76 -4.93
N ILE A 171 -3.68 16.92 -4.96
CA ILE A 171 -2.31 17.34 -5.25
C ILE A 171 -2.17 17.48 -6.78
N GLU A 172 -1.91 18.70 -7.23
CA GLU A 172 -1.52 18.97 -8.60
C GLU A 172 0.00 18.86 -8.72
N GLN A 173 0.44 18.00 -9.61
CA GLN A 173 1.86 17.78 -9.84
C GLN A 173 2.34 18.63 -11.01
N GLU A 174 3.51 19.23 -10.86
CA GLU A 174 4.15 19.96 -11.93
C GLU A 174 4.33 19.06 -13.18
N GLU A 175 4.15 19.62 -14.37
CA GLU A 175 4.02 18.90 -15.63
C GLU A 175 5.23 18.00 -15.94
N SER A 176 6.44 18.46 -15.66
CA SER A 176 7.67 17.70 -15.91
C SER A 176 7.71 16.41 -15.06
N LEU A 177 7.24 16.46 -13.82
CA LEU A 177 7.13 15.29 -12.96
C LEU A 177 5.93 14.41 -13.35
N ALA A 178 4.80 15.02 -13.71
CA ALA A 178 3.61 14.29 -14.14
C ALA A 178 3.87 13.49 -15.43
N SER A 179 4.74 13.97 -16.32
CA SER A 179 5.12 13.27 -17.54
C SER A 179 5.80 11.92 -17.32
N LEU A 180 6.43 11.70 -16.16
CA LEU A 180 7.06 10.42 -15.80
C LEU A 180 6.03 9.32 -15.52
N ASN A 181 4.91 9.69 -14.92
CA ASN A 181 3.78 8.80 -14.68
C ASN A 181 2.51 9.64 -14.53
N SER A 182 1.70 9.70 -15.59
CA SER A 182 0.45 10.46 -15.62
C SER A 182 -0.69 9.83 -14.80
N SER A 183 -0.55 8.58 -14.38
CA SER A 183 -1.61 7.86 -13.67
C SER A 183 -1.61 8.05 -12.16
N SER A 184 -0.54 8.61 -11.60
CA SER A 184 -0.41 8.84 -10.15
C SER A 184 0.60 9.94 -9.85
N VAL A 185 0.50 10.54 -8.67
CA VAL A 185 1.51 11.48 -8.16
C VAL A 185 2.83 10.74 -7.97
N ASN A 186 3.89 11.21 -8.62
CA ASN A 186 5.24 10.68 -8.44
C ASN A 186 5.79 11.10 -7.08
N SER A 187 6.44 10.20 -6.38
CA SER A 187 7.09 10.46 -5.10
C SER A 187 8.56 10.10 -5.16
N LEU A 188 9.40 10.96 -4.60
CA LEU A 188 10.81 10.65 -4.36
C LEU A 188 10.91 9.75 -3.12
N ARG A 189 11.66 8.66 -3.23
CA ARG A 189 11.94 7.72 -2.14
C ARG A 189 13.44 7.56 -1.96
#